data_e0d319585ecf1ee99a6db783ecd9cacb
#
_entry.id   e0d319585ecf1ee99a6db783ecd9cacb
#
_cell.length_a   1.000
_cell.length_b   1.000
_cell.length_c   1.000
_cell.angle_alpha   90.00
_cell.angle_beta   90.00
_cell.angle_gamma   90.00
#
_symmetry.space_group_name_H-M   'P 1'
#
loop_
_entity.id
_entity.type
_entity.pdbx_description
1 polymer ?
#
loop_
_entity_poly.entity_id
_entity_poly.type
_entity_poly.pdbx_seq_one_letter_code
_entity_poly.pdbx_strand_id
1 'polypeptide(L)'
;MFDSGIFPWNGRQDDLHLHERPVQKRARPTIGLALGGGAARGWAHIGVIKKLVEAGIVPDIIAGTSIGAVVGGCYAAGGITELEQFARDLSKRRVFGLMDFNFAGSGLITGNRLATILKKGLGDIQIEDLQHKFVCIATELGTGHEIWLSKGHLVQSMRGSYAMPGLFKPVKVHDRWLIDGALVNPVPVSACRAFGARLVIAVNLSTDIYGKGTVVRSHDPVARSPRPEPDYSASESAPDGA
;
A
#
# COMPACT_ATOMS: atom_id res chain seq x y z
N MET A 1 -36.70 -65.51 -34.76
CA MET A 1 -37.82 -65.31 -33.81
C MET A 1 -37.21 -64.59 -32.63
N PHE A 2 -37.27 -63.24 -32.61
CA PHE A 2 -36.69 -62.42 -31.56
C PHE A 2 -37.82 -61.93 -30.67
N ASP A 3 -37.80 -62.35 -29.44
CA ASP A 3 -38.77 -61.98 -28.43
C ASP A 3 -38.36 -60.62 -27.83
N SER A 4 -39.23 -59.60 -28.01
CA SER A 4 -39.05 -58.27 -27.57
C SER A 4 -39.60 -58.10 -26.14
N GLY A 5 -38.73 -58.31 -25.17
CA GLY A 5 -39.05 -58.02 -23.75
C GLY A 5 -39.30 -56.55 -23.50
N ILE A 6 -40.55 -56.18 -23.38
CA ILE A 6 -41.03 -54.83 -22.98
C ILE A 6 -40.76 -54.69 -21.49
N PHE A 7 -39.91 -53.74 -21.09
CA PHE A 7 -39.74 -53.32 -19.72
C PHE A 7 -40.97 -52.50 -19.27
N PRO A 8 -41.69 -52.89 -18.23
CA PRO A 8 -42.75 -52.07 -17.71
C PRO A 8 -42.15 -50.90 -16.91
N TRP A 9 -42.38 -49.68 -17.41
CA TRP A 9 -42.14 -48.46 -16.68
C TRP A 9 -43.18 -48.34 -15.54
N ASN A 10 -42.77 -48.68 -14.32
CA ASN A 10 -43.58 -48.46 -13.14
C ASN A 10 -43.36 -47.03 -12.67
N GLY A 11 -44.25 -46.10 -13.10
CA GLY A 11 -44.22 -44.72 -12.72
C GLY A 11 -44.49 -44.58 -11.23
N ARG A 12 -43.44 -44.53 -10.42
CA ARG A 12 -43.48 -43.88 -9.13
C ARG A 12 -43.40 -42.37 -9.38
N GLN A 13 -44.49 -41.69 -9.18
CA GLN A 13 -44.51 -40.26 -8.91
C GLN A 13 -43.80 -40.06 -7.52
N ASP A 14 -42.46 -40.07 -7.51
CA ASP A 14 -41.73 -39.52 -6.40
C ASP A 14 -41.90 -38.01 -6.50
N ASP A 15 -42.73 -37.46 -5.60
CA ASP A 15 -42.81 -36.04 -5.33
C ASP A 15 -41.43 -35.50 -5.09
N LEU A 16 -40.79 -34.96 -6.13
CA LEU A 16 -39.58 -34.14 -6.04
C LEU A 16 -39.97 -32.84 -5.33
N HIS A 17 -40.11 -32.91 -4.01
CA HIS A 17 -40.01 -31.74 -3.17
C HIS A 17 -38.59 -31.16 -3.38
N LEU A 18 -38.47 -30.33 -4.40
CA LEU A 18 -37.36 -29.41 -4.54
C LEU A 18 -37.38 -28.53 -3.29
N HIS A 19 -36.69 -28.97 -2.24
CA HIS A 19 -36.36 -28.08 -1.16
C HIS A 19 -35.61 -26.90 -1.79
N GLU A 20 -36.31 -25.82 -2.03
CA GLU A 20 -35.71 -24.53 -2.33
C GLU A 20 -34.76 -24.24 -1.19
N ARG A 21 -33.46 -24.54 -1.44
CA ARG A 21 -32.42 -24.08 -0.53
C ARG A 21 -32.56 -22.57 -0.45
N PRO A 22 -32.75 -22.01 0.75
CA PRO A 22 -32.87 -20.57 0.89
C PRO A 22 -31.67 -19.97 0.19
N VAL A 23 -31.90 -19.08 -0.79
CA VAL A 23 -30.85 -18.34 -1.49
C VAL A 23 -30.14 -17.55 -0.39
N GLN A 24 -29.03 -18.09 0.13
CA GLN A 24 -28.16 -17.35 1.03
C GLN A 24 -27.77 -16.09 0.27
N LYS A 25 -28.26 -14.92 0.70
CA LYS A 25 -27.77 -13.63 0.23
C LYS A 25 -26.25 -13.70 0.28
N ARG A 26 -25.60 -13.83 -0.88
CA ARG A 26 -24.13 -13.89 -0.94
C ARG A 26 -23.62 -12.64 -0.24
N ALA A 27 -23.03 -12.81 0.92
CA ALA A 27 -22.38 -11.71 1.61
C ALA A 27 -21.38 -11.07 0.63
N ARG A 28 -21.38 -9.73 0.55
CA ARG A 28 -20.44 -9.04 -0.33
C ARG A 28 -18.99 -9.49 0.02
N PRO A 29 -18.11 -9.57 -0.97
CA PRO A 29 -16.73 -9.94 -0.70
C PRO A 29 -16.08 -8.90 0.22
N THR A 30 -15.23 -9.34 1.14
CA THR A 30 -14.38 -8.47 1.94
C THR A 30 -13.42 -7.74 1.01
N ILE A 31 -13.48 -6.40 1.00
CA ILE A 31 -12.71 -5.54 0.11
C ILE A 31 -11.48 -5.00 0.85
N GLY A 32 -10.31 -5.28 0.30
CA GLY A 32 -9.05 -4.67 0.70
C GLY A 32 -8.68 -3.50 -0.23
N LEU A 33 -8.16 -2.42 0.33
CA LEU A 33 -7.60 -1.29 -0.40
C LEU A 33 -6.11 -1.20 -0.09
N ALA A 34 -5.27 -1.49 -1.09
CA ALA A 34 -3.82 -1.39 -1.00
C ALA A 34 -3.36 -0.06 -1.60
N LEU A 35 -2.88 0.84 -0.76
CA LEU A 35 -2.42 2.19 -1.12
C LEU A 35 -0.90 2.22 -1.17
N GLY A 36 -0.35 2.35 -2.37
CA GLY A 36 1.10 2.34 -2.58
C GLY A 36 1.81 3.62 -2.15
N GLY A 37 3.14 3.52 -2.06
CA GLY A 37 4.03 4.67 -1.94
C GLY A 37 3.99 5.55 -3.19
N GLY A 38 4.49 6.78 -3.11
CA GLY A 38 4.51 7.69 -4.27
C GLY A 38 4.91 9.12 -3.95
N ALA A 39 5.42 9.38 -2.76
CA ALA A 39 5.81 10.71 -2.29
C ALA A 39 4.68 11.75 -2.57
N ALA A 40 4.97 12.89 -3.21
CA ALA A 40 4.00 13.95 -3.47
C ALA A 40 2.80 13.51 -4.33
N ARG A 41 2.93 12.45 -5.14
CA ARG A 41 1.82 11.89 -5.92
C ARG A 41 0.79 11.19 -5.05
N GLY A 42 1.14 10.83 -3.83
CA GLY A 42 0.28 10.13 -2.88
C GLY A 42 -1.03 10.85 -2.56
N TRP A 43 -1.11 12.16 -2.74
CA TRP A 43 -2.35 12.92 -2.56
C TRP A 43 -3.46 12.44 -3.51
N ALA A 44 -3.12 11.79 -4.64
CA ALA A 44 -4.10 11.18 -5.53
C ALA A 44 -4.92 10.07 -4.86
N HIS A 45 -4.38 9.40 -3.84
CA HIS A 45 -5.14 8.41 -3.05
C HIS A 45 -6.41 8.99 -2.43
N ILE A 46 -6.41 10.28 -2.05
CA ILE A 46 -7.60 10.96 -1.51
C ILE A 46 -8.74 10.91 -2.52
N GLY A 47 -8.46 11.29 -3.77
CA GLY A 47 -9.45 11.26 -4.85
C GLY A 47 -9.94 9.85 -5.14
N VAL A 48 -9.05 8.84 -5.14
CA VAL A 48 -9.40 7.44 -5.35
C VAL A 48 -10.35 6.96 -4.25
N ILE A 49 -10.02 7.18 -2.97
CA ILE A 49 -10.87 6.77 -1.84
C ILE A 49 -12.26 7.41 -1.96
N LYS A 50 -12.30 8.73 -2.19
CA LYS A 50 -13.59 9.45 -2.32
C LYS A 50 -14.45 8.87 -3.44
N LYS A 51 -13.87 8.59 -4.61
CA LYS A 51 -14.59 8.02 -5.74
C LYS A 51 -15.05 6.59 -5.50
N LEU A 52 -14.28 5.78 -4.80
CA LEU A 52 -14.71 4.44 -4.39
C LEU A 52 -15.91 4.52 -3.44
N VAL A 53 -15.83 5.37 -2.42
CA VAL A 53 -16.90 5.55 -1.44
C VAL A 53 -18.17 6.12 -2.10
N GLU A 54 -18.05 7.13 -2.98
CA GLU A 54 -19.16 7.67 -3.78
C GLU A 54 -19.83 6.59 -4.65
N ALA A 55 -19.05 5.63 -5.15
CA ALA A 55 -19.56 4.47 -5.91
C ALA A 55 -20.10 3.34 -5.02
N GLY A 56 -20.20 3.54 -3.70
CA GLY A 56 -20.66 2.53 -2.75
C GLY A 56 -19.63 1.44 -2.42
N ILE A 57 -18.37 1.63 -2.83
CA ILE A 57 -17.27 0.70 -2.56
C ILE A 57 -16.53 1.16 -1.32
N VAL A 58 -16.91 0.62 -0.17
CA VAL A 58 -16.27 0.90 1.12
C VAL A 58 -15.30 -0.23 1.45
N PRO A 59 -13.98 0.04 1.61
CA PRO A 59 -13.01 -0.99 1.96
C PRO A 59 -13.20 -1.44 3.41
N ASP A 60 -13.06 -2.75 3.65
CA ASP A 60 -13.08 -3.34 5.00
C ASP A 60 -11.68 -3.35 5.61
N ILE A 61 -10.65 -3.44 4.75
CA ILE A 61 -9.25 -3.57 5.12
C ILE A 61 -8.45 -2.54 4.29
N ILE A 62 -7.59 -1.80 4.95
CA ILE A 62 -6.74 -0.79 4.32
C ILE A 62 -5.30 -1.13 4.67
N ALA A 63 -4.48 -1.33 3.65
CA ALA A 63 -3.04 -1.47 3.81
C ALA A 63 -2.34 -0.30 3.09
N GLY A 64 -1.43 0.38 3.77
CA GLY A 64 -0.76 1.55 3.23
C GLY A 64 0.75 1.48 3.38
N THR A 65 1.45 1.97 2.36
CA THR A 65 2.91 2.13 2.36
C THR A 65 3.27 3.60 2.16
N SER A 66 4.15 4.14 3.02
CA SER A 66 4.64 5.53 2.91
C SER A 66 3.48 6.53 2.91
N ILE A 67 3.36 7.38 1.89
CA ILE A 67 2.22 8.30 1.76
C ILE A 67 0.86 7.56 1.69
N GLY A 68 0.83 6.34 1.16
CA GLY A 68 -0.37 5.49 1.18
C GLY A 68 -0.78 5.12 2.60
N ALA A 69 0.17 4.95 3.51
CA ALA A 69 -0.11 4.75 4.94
C ALA A 69 -0.69 6.02 5.59
N VAL A 70 -0.18 7.20 5.21
CA VAL A 70 -0.71 8.49 5.72
C VAL A 70 -2.16 8.69 5.27
N VAL A 71 -2.42 8.55 3.96
CA VAL A 71 -3.78 8.77 3.43
C VAL A 71 -4.75 7.70 3.93
N GLY A 72 -4.33 6.42 3.92
CA GLY A 72 -5.14 5.31 4.40
C GLY A 72 -5.45 5.40 5.89
N GLY A 73 -4.45 5.76 6.71
CA GLY A 73 -4.61 5.95 8.14
C GLY A 73 -5.53 7.11 8.49
N CYS A 74 -5.39 8.26 7.80
CA CYS A 74 -6.30 9.38 7.96
C CYS A 74 -7.73 9.02 7.57
N TYR A 75 -7.92 8.27 6.47
CA TYR A 75 -9.25 7.80 6.07
C TYR A 75 -9.83 6.84 7.11
N ALA A 76 -9.06 5.86 7.58
CA ALA A 76 -9.50 4.90 8.59
C ALA A 76 -9.89 5.55 9.92
N ALA A 77 -9.27 6.69 10.23
CA ALA A 77 -9.55 7.51 11.41
C ALA A 77 -10.66 8.58 11.18
N GLY A 78 -11.28 8.61 9.99
CA GLY A 78 -12.32 9.59 9.65
C GLY A 78 -11.83 10.99 9.29
N GLY A 79 -10.50 11.21 9.18
CA GLY A 79 -9.88 12.51 8.93
C GLY A 79 -9.52 12.79 7.47
N ILE A 80 -10.22 12.16 6.51
CA ILE A 80 -9.88 12.33 5.08
C ILE A 80 -10.18 13.74 4.55
N THR A 81 -11.21 14.40 5.08
CA THR A 81 -11.60 15.76 4.66
C THR A 81 -10.58 16.79 5.10
N GLU A 82 -10.11 16.69 6.34
CA GLU A 82 -9.07 17.56 6.90
C GLU A 82 -7.74 17.35 6.18
N LEU A 83 -7.43 16.10 5.84
CA LEU A 83 -6.25 15.76 5.06
C LEU A 83 -6.33 16.35 3.64
N GLU A 84 -7.49 16.30 2.99
CA GLU A 84 -7.70 16.94 1.68
C GLU A 84 -7.49 18.45 1.75
N GLN A 85 -8.07 19.11 2.74
CA GLN A 85 -7.89 20.54 2.93
C GLN A 85 -6.41 20.88 3.13
N PHE A 86 -5.73 20.13 4.00
CA PHE A 86 -4.29 20.26 4.20
C PHE A 86 -3.50 20.09 2.89
N ALA A 87 -3.82 19.04 2.10
CA ALA A 87 -3.15 18.77 0.82
C ALA A 87 -3.37 19.90 -0.21
N ARG A 88 -4.57 20.47 -0.27
CA ARG A 88 -4.88 21.62 -1.17
C ARG A 88 -4.15 22.89 -0.75
N ASP A 89 -3.97 23.09 0.55
CA ASP A 89 -3.27 24.25 1.11
C ASP A 89 -1.74 24.12 1.02
N LEU A 90 -1.22 22.98 0.55
CA LEU A 90 0.22 22.75 0.39
C LEU A 90 0.77 23.56 -0.79
N SER A 91 1.30 24.76 -0.49
CA SER A 91 2.15 25.51 -1.43
C SER A 91 3.60 25.02 -1.39
N LYS A 92 4.39 25.32 -2.44
CA LYS A 92 5.84 25.00 -2.45
C LYS A 92 6.55 25.53 -1.18
N ARG A 93 6.19 26.71 -0.70
CA ARG A 93 6.75 27.29 0.55
C ARG A 93 6.35 26.48 1.79
N ARG A 94 5.12 25.97 1.87
CA ARG A 94 4.67 25.13 2.99
C ARG A 94 5.31 23.75 2.96
N VAL A 95 5.55 23.19 1.77
CA VAL A 95 6.29 21.92 1.63
C VAL A 95 7.70 22.07 2.18
N PHE A 96 8.42 23.15 1.83
CA PHE A 96 9.71 23.48 2.43
C PHE A 96 9.61 23.69 3.95
N GLY A 97 8.54 24.30 4.43
CA GLY A 97 8.28 24.49 5.86
C GLY A 97 7.99 23.18 6.61
N LEU A 98 7.54 22.13 5.95
CA LEU A 98 7.36 20.79 6.56
C LEU A 98 8.67 20.02 6.68
N MET A 99 9.70 20.44 5.94
CA MET A 99 11.03 19.87 6.01
C MET A 99 11.77 20.49 7.21
N ASP A 100 11.84 19.75 8.30
CA ASP A 100 12.61 20.12 9.49
C ASP A 100 14.10 19.92 9.20
N PHE A 101 14.74 20.86 8.53
CA PHE A 101 16.19 20.82 8.31
C PHE A 101 16.92 20.87 9.64
N ASN A 102 17.57 19.79 9.99
CA ASN A 102 18.44 19.75 11.16
C ASN A 102 19.87 20.12 10.75
N PHE A 103 20.20 21.41 10.90
CA PHE A 103 21.55 21.91 10.60
C PHE A 103 22.63 21.38 11.57
N ALA A 104 22.26 20.66 12.62
CA ALA A 104 23.16 20.18 13.67
C ALA A 104 23.71 18.78 13.46
N GLY A 105 24.06 18.37 12.23
CA GLY A 105 24.96 17.23 12.05
C GLY A 105 24.63 16.19 10.98
N SER A 106 23.40 15.84 10.65
CA SER A 106 23.14 14.76 9.68
C SER A 106 22.46 15.19 8.38
N GLY A 107 22.03 16.47 8.28
CA GLY A 107 21.29 16.96 7.12
C GLY A 107 19.91 16.32 6.89
N LEU A 108 19.54 15.32 7.71
CA LEU A 108 18.28 14.61 7.57
C LEU A 108 17.13 15.35 8.26
N ILE A 109 15.99 15.33 7.61
CA ILE A 109 14.73 15.89 8.13
C ILE A 109 14.21 14.96 9.23
N THR A 110 13.75 15.54 10.35
CA THR A 110 13.22 14.70 11.44
C THR A 110 11.82 14.15 11.17
N GLY A 111 11.06 14.75 10.25
CA GLY A 111 9.67 14.40 9.96
C GLY A 111 8.69 14.72 11.10
N ASN A 112 9.15 15.46 12.12
CA ASN A 112 8.34 15.77 13.30
C ASN A 112 7.17 16.70 12.98
N ARG A 113 7.34 17.65 12.05
CA ARG A 113 6.29 18.61 11.71
C ARG A 113 5.07 17.94 11.10
N LEU A 114 5.26 17.03 10.14
CA LEU A 114 4.15 16.28 9.58
C LEU A 114 3.48 15.40 10.67
N ALA A 115 4.28 14.72 11.49
CA ALA A 115 3.75 13.95 12.61
C ALA A 115 2.97 14.80 13.61
N THR A 116 3.45 16.02 13.93
CA THR A 116 2.76 16.96 14.82
C THR A 116 1.42 17.43 14.23
N ILE A 117 1.38 17.72 12.93
CA ILE A 117 0.13 18.10 12.24
C ILE A 117 -0.86 16.94 12.27
N LEU A 118 -0.40 15.74 11.93
CA LEU A 118 -1.24 14.52 11.98
C LEU A 118 -1.74 14.25 13.40
N LYS A 119 -0.88 14.37 14.41
CA LYS A 119 -1.28 14.19 15.82
C LYS A 119 -2.29 15.23 16.28
N LYS A 120 -2.14 16.48 15.83
CA LYS A 120 -3.10 17.55 16.14
C LYS A 120 -4.48 17.29 15.53
N GLY A 121 -4.52 16.74 14.32
CA GLY A 121 -5.77 16.44 13.61
C GLY A 121 -6.43 15.14 14.06
N LEU A 122 -5.65 14.10 14.30
CA LEU A 122 -6.14 12.75 14.60
C LEU A 122 -6.19 12.43 16.11
N GLY A 123 -5.46 13.21 16.94
CA GLY A 123 -5.34 12.89 18.37
C GLY A 123 -4.42 11.68 18.62
N ASP A 124 -4.68 11.00 19.73
CA ASP A 124 -3.87 9.88 20.23
C ASP A 124 -4.55 8.52 19.97
N ILE A 125 -4.96 8.33 18.71
CA ILE A 125 -5.72 7.14 18.26
C ILE A 125 -4.78 5.94 18.14
N GLN A 126 -5.25 4.77 18.60
CA GLN A 126 -4.62 3.48 18.37
C GLN A 126 -5.17 2.85 17.09
N ILE A 127 -4.33 2.06 16.39
CA ILE A 127 -4.75 1.39 15.14
C ILE A 127 -5.89 0.39 15.41
N GLU A 128 -5.83 -0.32 16.54
CA GLU A 128 -6.83 -1.29 16.96
C GLU A 128 -8.21 -0.69 17.27
N ASP A 129 -8.29 0.62 17.53
CA ASP A 129 -9.55 1.33 17.80
C ASP A 129 -10.23 1.87 16.54
N LEU A 130 -9.59 1.71 15.37
CA LEU A 130 -10.13 2.18 14.09
C LEU A 130 -11.33 1.33 13.64
N GLN A 131 -12.29 1.97 12.97
CA GLN A 131 -13.46 1.26 12.41
C GLN A 131 -13.08 0.29 11.28
N HIS A 132 -12.03 0.60 10.52
CA HIS A 132 -11.51 -0.23 9.45
C HIS A 132 -10.27 -0.97 9.94
N LYS A 133 -10.08 -2.21 9.50
CA LYS A 133 -8.80 -2.90 9.70
C LYS A 133 -7.72 -2.14 8.93
N PHE A 134 -6.72 -1.64 9.64
CA PHE A 134 -5.67 -0.84 9.06
C PHE A 134 -4.29 -1.44 9.36
N VAL A 135 -3.39 -1.36 8.38
CA VAL A 135 -1.99 -1.76 8.53
C VAL A 135 -1.06 -0.82 7.76
N CYS A 136 -0.02 -0.34 8.43
CA CYS A 136 1.10 0.36 7.80
C CYS A 136 2.21 -0.63 7.47
N ILE A 137 2.85 -0.47 6.32
CA ILE A 137 4.04 -1.22 5.95
C ILE A 137 5.27 -0.37 6.25
N ALA A 138 6.23 -0.96 6.92
CA ALA A 138 7.54 -0.37 7.20
C ALA A 138 8.65 -1.38 6.92
N THR A 139 9.89 -0.91 6.84
CA THR A 139 11.09 -1.74 6.71
C THR A 139 11.91 -1.64 7.99
N GLU A 140 12.30 -2.75 8.57
CA GLU A 140 13.24 -2.74 9.70
C GLU A 140 14.65 -2.39 9.22
N LEU A 141 15.24 -1.35 9.78
CA LEU A 141 16.54 -0.82 9.35
C LEU A 141 17.67 -1.86 9.50
N GLY A 142 17.66 -2.63 10.57
CA GLY A 142 18.75 -3.56 10.88
C GLY A 142 18.75 -4.83 10.03
N THR A 143 17.59 -5.27 9.58
CA THR A 143 17.42 -6.58 8.91
C THR A 143 16.89 -6.48 7.49
N GLY A 144 16.29 -5.35 7.12
CA GLY A 144 15.60 -5.19 5.83
C GLY A 144 14.24 -5.92 5.75
N HIS A 145 13.78 -6.50 6.87
CA HIS A 145 12.49 -7.20 6.86
C HIS A 145 11.30 -6.25 6.75
N GLU A 146 10.25 -6.75 6.08
CA GLU A 146 8.94 -6.11 6.05
C GLU A 146 8.27 -6.20 7.42
N ILE A 147 7.83 -5.07 7.95
CA ILE A 147 7.13 -4.96 9.24
C ILE A 147 5.70 -4.46 9.00
N TRP A 148 4.73 -5.18 9.52
CA TRP A 148 3.31 -4.81 9.49
C TRP A 148 2.90 -4.20 10.83
N LEU A 149 2.65 -2.91 10.81
CA LEU A 149 2.19 -2.16 11.97
C LEU A 149 0.67 -2.09 11.95
N SER A 150 0.03 -2.99 12.68
CA SER A 150 -1.43 -3.12 12.78
C SER A 150 -1.97 -2.87 14.18
N LYS A 151 -1.11 -2.41 15.10
CA LYS A 151 -1.45 -2.06 16.48
C LYS A 151 -0.57 -0.91 16.96
N GLY A 152 -1.02 -0.24 18.02
CA GLY A 152 -0.32 0.88 18.63
C GLY A 152 -0.66 2.24 17.99
N HIS A 153 0.09 3.26 18.34
CA HIS A 153 -0.19 4.63 17.92
C HIS A 153 -0.19 4.82 16.41
N LEU A 154 -1.34 5.24 15.86
CA LEU A 154 -1.55 5.42 14.42
C LEU A 154 -0.49 6.35 13.79
N VAL A 155 -0.31 7.55 14.37
CA VAL A 155 0.62 8.53 13.82
C VAL A 155 2.07 8.05 13.88
N GLN A 156 2.46 7.34 14.93
CA GLN A 156 3.81 6.79 15.06
C GLN A 156 4.05 5.67 14.03
N SER A 157 3.06 4.83 13.81
CA SER A 157 3.09 3.77 12.80
C SER A 157 3.20 4.35 11.37
N MET A 158 2.37 5.35 11.04
CA MET A 158 2.48 6.07 9.78
C MET A 158 3.87 6.70 9.60
N ARG A 159 4.42 7.30 10.68
CA ARG A 159 5.76 7.89 10.66
C ARG A 159 6.85 6.87 10.35
N GLY A 160 6.77 5.66 10.93
CA GLY A 160 7.66 4.54 10.59
C GLY A 160 7.57 4.16 9.11
N SER A 161 6.35 4.16 8.56
CA SER A 161 6.07 3.80 7.18
C SER A 161 6.59 4.82 6.15
N TYR A 162 6.62 6.12 6.47
CA TYR A 162 7.09 7.15 5.54
C TYR A 162 8.51 7.65 5.81
N ALA A 163 9.26 7.02 6.70
CA ALA A 163 10.64 7.41 7.05
C ALA A 163 11.63 7.08 5.93
N MET A 164 11.56 7.80 4.81
CA MET A 164 12.37 7.58 3.61
C MET A 164 13.86 7.79 3.90
N PRO A 165 14.73 6.78 3.65
CA PRO A 165 16.18 6.91 3.82
C PRO A 165 16.76 8.07 3.00
N GLY A 166 17.72 8.77 3.58
CA GLY A 166 18.33 9.95 2.95
C GLY A 166 17.52 11.24 3.10
N LEU A 167 16.20 11.14 3.38
CA LEU A 167 15.34 12.31 3.61
C LEU A 167 14.94 12.42 5.08
N PHE A 168 14.44 11.34 5.68
CA PHE A 168 13.98 11.32 7.07
C PHE A 168 14.89 10.44 7.96
N LYS A 169 14.93 10.78 9.24
CA LYS A 169 15.56 9.91 10.23
C LYS A 169 14.74 8.65 10.45
N PRO A 170 15.37 7.48 10.66
CA PRO A 170 14.67 6.28 11.09
C PRO A 170 13.84 6.54 12.35
N VAL A 171 12.74 5.84 12.49
CA VAL A 171 11.78 6.00 13.58
C VAL A 171 11.78 4.75 14.45
N LYS A 172 11.94 4.92 15.75
CA LYS A 172 11.81 3.81 16.70
C LYS A 172 10.32 3.58 17.00
N VAL A 173 9.82 2.42 16.61
CA VAL A 173 8.46 1.95 16.96
C VAL A 173 8.64 0.65 17.75
N HIS A 174 8.12 0.61 18.97
CA HIS A 174 8.48 -0.42 19.93
C HIS A 174 10.01 -0.52 20.05
N ASP A 175 10.59 -1.70 19.88
CA ASP A 175 12.04 -1.92 19.96
C ASP A 175 12.77 -1.95 18.62
N ARG A 176 12.07 -1.57 17.51
CA ARG A 176 12.61 -1.63 16.15
C ARG A 176 12.84 -0.25 15.56
N TRP A 177 13.98 -0.09 14.89
CA TRP A 177 14.24 1.07 14.05
C TRP A 177 13.65 0.83 12.66
N LEU A 178 12.70 1.68 12.26
CA LEU A 178 11.94 1.55 11.02
C LEU A 178 12.28 2.66 10.03
N ILE A 179 12.25 2.29 8.77
CA ILE A 179 12.37 3.15 7.60
C ILE A 179 11.23 2.85 6.63
N ASP A 180 11.13 3.64 5.54
CA ASP A 180 10.02 3.59 4.59
C ASP A 180 9.75 2.16 4.08
N GLY A 181 8.48 1.78 4.12
CA GLY A 181 8.03 0.46 3.68
C GLY A 181 8.10 0.22 2.18
N ALA A 182 8.24 1.27 1.37
CA ALA A 182 8.34 1.13 -0.09
C ALA A 182 9.61 0.39 -0.55
N LEU A 183 10.61 0.24 0.34
CA LEU A 183 11.81 -0.55 0.07
C LEU A 183 11.53 -2.05 -0.03
N VAL A 184 10.49 -2.54 0.65
CA VAL A 184 10.16 -3.97 0.72
C VAL A 184 8.80 -4.30 0.09
N ASN A 185 7.81 -3.43 0.26
CA ASN A 185 6.46 -3.64 -0.26
C ASN A 185 5.82 -2.32 -0.69
N PRO A 186 6.13 -1.83 -1.89
CA PRO A 186 5.67 -0.53 -2.37
C PRO A 186 4.15 -0.44 -2.59
N VAL A 187 3.47 -1.58 -2.84
CA VAL A 187 2.00 -1.65 -2.97
C VAL A 187 1.50 -2.88 -2.22
N PRO A 188 0.97 -2.75 -0.99
CA PRO A 188 0.84 -3.82 -0.02
C PRO A 188 -0.40 -4.72 -0.24
N VAL A 189 -0.51 -5.32 -1.43
CA VAL A 189 -1.59 -6.28 -1.77
C VAL A 189 -1.53 -7.51 -0.87
N SER A 190 -0.33 -8.01 -0.59
CA SER A 190 -0.08 -9.16 0.28
C SER A 190 -0.66 -8.96 1.68
N ALA A 191 -0.47 -7.78 2.26
CA ALA A 191 -1.02 -7.44 3.56
C ALA A 191 -2.56 -7.44 3.55
N CYS A 192 -3.21 -6.82 2.55
CA CYS A 192 -4.67 -6.90 2.41
C CYS A 192 -5.17 -8.35 2.38
N ARG A 193 -4.48 -9.22 1.62
CA ARG A 193 -4.83 -10.65 1.52
C ARG A 193 -4.69 -11.37 2.85
N ALA A 194 -3.59 -11.17 3.54
CA ALA A 194 -3.33 -11.81 4.84
C ALA A 194 -4.35 -11.37 5.92
N PHE A 195 -4.85 -10.13 5.85
CA PHE A 195 -5.91 -9.64 6.73
C PHE A 195 -7.32 -10.11 6.34
N GLY A 196 -7.47 -10.90 5.27
CA GLY A 196 -8.70 -11.57 4.88
C GLY A 196 -9.46 -10.91 3.72
N ALA A 197 -8.85 -10.03 2.94
CA ALA A 197 -9.48 -9.45 1.76
C ALA A 197 -9.69 -10.51 0.67
N ARG A 198 -10.93 -10.67 0.22
CA ARG A 198 -11.29 -11.52 -0.92
C ARG A 198 -11.09 -10.81 -2.25
N LEU A 199 -11.35 -9.50 -2.28
CA LEU A 199 -11.06 -8.61 -3.40
C LEU A 199 -10.08 -7.56 -2.93
N VAL A 200 -9.03 -7.26 -3.71
CA VAL A 200 -8.09 -6.18 -3.40
C VAL A 200 -8.06 -5.19 -4.55
N ILE A 201 -8.33 -3.93 -4.22
CA ILE A 201 -8.12 -2.79 -5.10
C ILE A 201 -6.74 -2.23 -4.77
N ALA A 202 -5.82 -2.31 -5.73
CA ALA A 202 -4.45 -1.84 -5.57
C ALA A 202 -4.25 -0.51 -6.31
N VAL A 203 -3.77 0.51 -5.60
CA VAL A 203 -3.48 1.82 -6.17
C VAL A 203 -1.97 2.02 -6.24
N ASN A 204 -1.43 1.89 -7.45
CA ASN A 204 -0.01 2.08 -7.73
C ASN A 204 0.21 3.45 -8.39
N LEU A 205 1.00 4.32 -7.76
CA LEU A 205 1.33 5.67 -8.24
C LEU A 205 2.72 5.76 -8.89
N SER A 206 3.42 4.63 -9.02
CA SER A 206 4.80 4.59 -9.50
C SER A 206 4.96 3.85 -10.83
N THR A 207 3.87 3.47 -11.48
CA THR A 207 3.87 2.66 -12.72
C THR A 207 4.63 3.34 -13.87
N ASP A 208 4.59 4.67 -13.96
CA ASP A 208 5.24 5.41 -15.04
C ASP A 208 6.74 5.66 -14.83
N ILE A 209 7.25 5.41 -13.59
CA ILE A 209 8.68 5.61 -13.29
C ILE A 209 9.49 4.41 -13.79
N TYR A 210 8.92 3.22 -13.72
CA TYR A 210 9.54 2.04 -14.27
C TYR A 210 9.19 2.01 -15.75
N GLY A 211 10.16 2.39 -16.62
CA GLY A 211 9.97 2.45 -18.07
C GLY A 211 9.28 1.19 -18.61
N LYS A 212 8.38 1.38 -19.54
CA LYS A 212 7.74 0.28 -20.30
C LYS A 212 8.84 -0.59 -20.88
N GLY A 213 8.99 -1.82 -20.42
CA GLY A 213 10.01 -2.74 -20.90
C GLY A 213 11.00 -3.28 -19.86
N THR A 214 10.83 -2.95 -18.56
CA THR A 214 11.66 -3.50 -17.47
C THR A 214 11.42 -4.99 -17.19
N VAL A 215 10.34 -5.59 -17.71
CA VAL A 215 10.13 -7.03 -17.63
C VAL A 215 10.66 -7.70 -18.89
N VAL A 216 11.90 -8.17 -18.85
CA VAL A 216 12.45 -9.04 -19.90
C VAL A 216 11.97 -10.47 -19.62
N ARG A 217 11.09 -11.00 -20.47
CA ARG A 217 10.74 -12.42 -20.43
C ARG A 217 11.96 -13.21 -20.87
N SER A 218 12.48 -14.07 -20.03
CA SER A 218 13.69 -14.88 -20.29
C SER A 218 13.59 -15.83 -21.52
N HIS A 219 12.46 -15.84 -22.20
CA HIS A 219 12.14 -16.75 -23.31
C HIS A 219 11.88 -16.04 -24.64
N ASP A 220 12.08 -14.74 -24.73
CA ASP A 220 11.99 -14.03 -26.02
C ASP A 220 13.32 -14.13 -26.77
N PRO A 221 13.41 -14.90 -27.88
CA PRO A 221 14.66 -15.10 -28.61
C PRO A 221 15.15 -13.84 -29.37
N VAL A 222 14.38 -12.75 -29.37
CA VAL A 222 14.64 -11.54 -30.19
C VAL A 222 15.36 -10.43 -29.41
N ALA A 223 15.53 -10.54 -28.10
CA ALA A 223 16.06 -9.45 -27.28
C ALA A 223 17.58 -9.51 -27.04
N ARG A 224 18.37 -10.06 -27.94
CA ARG A 224 19.84 -10.02 -27.85
C ARG A 224 20.44 -9.02 -28.83
N SER A 225 20.14 -7.75 -28.67
CA SER A 225 21.10 -6.71 -29.04
C SER A 225 22.08 -6.60 -27.88
N PRO A 226 23.39 -6.80 -28.08
CA PRO A 226 24.37 -6.60 -27.03
C PRO A 226 24.29 -5.13 -26.61
N ARG A 227 23.97 -4.87 -25.34
CA ARG A 227 24.21 -3.55 -24.78
C ARG A 227 25.72 -3.31 -24.88
N PRO A 228 26.16 -2.13 -25.39
CA PRO A 228 27.54 -1.78 -25.22
C PRO A 228 27.87 -1.81 -23.72
N GLU A 229 28.90 -2.55 -23.36
CA GLU A 229 29.40 -2.50 -22.00
C GLU A 229 29.81 -1.08 -21.65
N PRO A 230 29.48 -0.55 -20.47
CA PRO A 230 29.95 0.76 -20.08
C PRO A 230 31.49 0.71 -20.04
N ASP A 231 32.10 1.58 -20.79
CA ASP A 231 33.55 1.74 -20.79
C ASP A 231 34.00 2.35 -19.46
N TYR A 232 34.51 1.52 -18.57
CA TYR A 232 35.09 1.94 -17.32
C TYR A 232 36.56 2.39 -17.43
N SER A 233 37.14 2.44 -18.65
CA SER A 233 38.56 2.77 -18.85
C SER A 233 38.90 4.27 -18.68
N ALA A 234 37.86 5.13 -18.56
CA ALA A 234 38.05 6.58 -18.44
C ALA A 234 38.25 7.11 -17.01
N SER A 235 38.32 6.27 -15.98
CA SER A 235 38.44 6.71 -14.57
C SER A 235 39.81 6.50 -13.93
N GLU A 236 40.84 6.06 -14.66
CA GLU A 236 42.21 5.88 -14.14
C GLU A 236 43.22 6.86 -14.74
N SER A 237 42.93 8.14 -14.75
CA SER A 237 43.95 9.16 -14.88
C SER A 237 43.90 10.08 -13.64
N ALA A 238 44.54 9.63 -12.56
CA ALA A 238 44.93 10.54 -11.50
C ALA A 238 45.99 11.51 -12.07
N PRO A 239 45.91 12.81 -11.79
CA PRO A 239 47.03 13.70 -12.10
C PRO A 239 48.14 13.47 -11.05
N ASP A 240 49.27 12.94 -11.52
CA ASP A 240 50.54 13.03 -10.78
C ASP A 240 50.99 14.49 -10.72
N GLY A 241 51.29 14.93 -9.54
CA GLY A 241 52.43 15.81 -9.20
C GLY A 241 52.28 17.31 -9.47
N ALA A 242 52.14 18.09 -8.41
CA ALA A 242 53.06 19.16 -8.00
C ALA A 242 52.55 19.81 -6.70
#